data_6f803f23d6b7667ff300fa2697b87b72
#
_entry.id   6f803f23d6b7667ff300fa2697b87b72
#
_cell.length_a   1.000
_cell.length_b   1.000
_cell.length_c   1.000
_cell.angle_alpha   90.00
_cell.angle_beta   90.00
_cell.angle_gamma   90.00
#
_symmetry.space_group_name_H-M   'P 1'
#
loop_
_entity.id
_entity.type
_entity.pdbx_description
1 polymer ?
#
loop_
_entity_poly.entity_id
_entity_poly.type
_entity_poly.pdbx_seq_one_letter_code
_entity_poly.pdbx_strand_id
1 'polypeptide(L)'
;DLSRDRYEADLAVNHFDLHQFMPADSLYTLSTRLKVEGEGFDFFSPRTYFNAEGGIDRFHYGSYHLTGISLAAGLEKSKVHASLAVKNWTMDIKAHLDGILKPHDVSGDLKMDVAHLDWQALHLMDTRFQTSQHLGVRFSSDLRKRYAVEAEMTNATIVTAKRTSHSKDLFVGFSTSRDSTSAYLRAGDLDLSLEGAGHIESISGRAEMLMKKLTEQWN
;
A
#
# COMPACT_ATOMS: atom_id res chain seq x y z
N ASP A 1 -10.37 -14.03 28.77
CA ASP A 1 -9.04 -13.82 28.17
C ASP A 1 -9.15 -14.08 26.68
N LEU A 2 -9.29 -13.02 25.89
CA LEU A 2 -9.46 -13.08 24.43
C LEU A 2 -8.20 -13.58 23.69
N SER A 3 -7.12 -13.88 24.38
CA SER A 3 -5.85 -14.31 23.79
C SER A 3 -5.86 -15.77 23.29
N ARG A 4 -6.93 -16.53 23.59
CA ARG A 4 -7.09 -17.94 23.21
C ARG A 4 -8.41 -18.23 22.50
N ASP A 5 -9.18 -17.19 22.23
CA ASP A 5 -10.45 -17.38 21.53
C ASP A 5 -10.17 -17.75 20.07
N ARG A 6 -10.71 -18.86 19.65
CA ARG A 6 -10.67 -19.30 18.25
C ARG A 6 -11.88 -18.78 17.51
N TYR A 7 -11.66 -18.38 16.30
CA TYR A 7 -12.73 -17.96 15.40
C TYR A 7 -12.51 -18.53 14.01
N GLU A 8 -13.62 -18.83 13.37
CA GLU A 8 -13.69 -19.24 11.98
C GLU A 8 -14.93 -18.60 11.35
N ALA A 9 -14.76 -18.06 10.15
CA ALA A 9 -15.84 -17.53 9.35
C ALA A 9 -15.66 -17.94 7.90
N ASP A 10 -16.73 -18.42 7.28
CA ASP A 10 -16.81 -18.70 5.85
C ASP A 10 -17.97 -17.89 5.29
N LEU A 11 -17.64 -16.91 4.46
CA LEU A 11 -18.60 -16.02 3.83
C LEU A 11 -18.59 -16.27 2.32
N ALA A 12 -19.73 -16.67 1.79
CA ALA A 12 -19.94 -16.73 0.35
C ALA A 12 -21.15 -15.86 -0.02
N VAL A 13 -20.89 -14.86 -0.83
CA VAL A 13 -21.89 -13.92 -1.31
C VAL A 13 -21.94 -13.99 -2.82
N ASN A 14 -23.11 -14.21 -3.38
CA ASN A 14 -23.30 -14.33 -4.82
C ASN A 14 -24.36 -13.34 -5.30
N HIS A 15 -23.98 -12.43 -6.19
CA HIS A 15 -24.87 -11.41 -6.78
C HIS A 15 -25.64 -10.58 -5.74
N PHE A 16 -24.99 -10.26 -4.62
CA PHE A 16 -25.60 -9.44 -3.58
C PHE A 16 -25.75 -8.00 -4.05
N ASP A 17 -26.98 -7.50 -4.07
CA ASP A 17 -27.27 -6.11 -4.47
C ASP A 17 -27.06 -5.17 -3.28
N LEU A 18 -25.87 -4.57 -3.25
CA LEU A 18 -25.51 -3.58 -2.23
C LEU A 18 -26.33 -2.29 -2.35
N HIS A 19 -26.83 -1.95 -3.54
CA HIS A 19 -27.56 -0.73 -3.77
C HIS A 19 -28.89 -0.66 -2.99
N GLN A 20 -29.48 -1.81 -2.69
CA GLN A 20 -30.70 -1.88 -1.86
C GLN A 20 -30.45 -1.41 -0.42
N PHE A 21 -29.22 -1.54 0.08
CA PHE A 21 -28.85 -1.15 1.44
C PHE A 21 -28.18 0.22 1.50
N MET A 22 -27.52 0.62 0.44
CA MET A 22 -26.75 1.87 0.32
C MET A 22 -27.09 2.58 -0.99
N PRO A 23 -28.32 3.07 -1.15
CA PRO A 23 -28.78 3.64 -2.42
C PRO A 23 -28.13 4.97 -2.77
N ALA A 24 -27.52 5.67 -1.80
CA ALA A 24 -26.79 6.90 -2.03
C ALA A 24 -25.38 6.66 -2.60
N ASP A 25 -24.87 5.43 -2.48
CA ASP A 25 -23.55 5.04 -2.96
C ASP A 25 -23.68 4.35 -4.32
N SER A 26 -22.67 4.52 -5.14
CA SER A 26 -22.59 3.85 -6.46
C SER A 26 -22.22 2.37 -6.38
N LEU A 27 -22.61 1.71 -5.28
CA LEU A 27 -22.35 0.28 -5.01
C LEU A 27 -23.52 -0.54 -5.56
N TYR A 28 -23.26 -1.49 -6.45
CA TYR A 28 -24.30 -2.31 -7.05
C TYR A 28 -24.19 -3.77 -6.66
N THR A 29 -23.40 -4.53 -7.36
CA THR A 29 -23.36 -5.99 -7.20
C THR A 29 -22.03 -6.46 -6.65
N LEU A 30 -22.09 -7.33 -5.62
CA LEU A 30 -20.92 -8.00 -5.05
C LEU A 30 -21.08 -9.52 -5.17
N SER A 31 -20.04 -10.17 -5.69
CA SER A 31 -19.84 -11.62 -5.55
C SER A 31 -18.47 -11.86 -4.96
N THR A 32 -18.41 -12.45 -3.78
CA THR A 32 -17.17 -12.64 -3.04
C THR A 32 -17.23 -13.94 -2.24
N ARG A 33 -16.05 -14.51 -2.00
CA ARG A 33 -15.82 -15.56 -1.02
C ARG A 33 -14.70 -15.13 -0.12
N LEU A 34 -14.89 -15.35 1.17
CA LEU A 34 -13.90 -15.03 2.19
C LEU A 34 -13.93 -16.11 3.25
N LYS A 35 -12.79 -16.74 3.47
CA LYS A 35 -12.57 -17.65 4.58
C LYS A 35 -11.58 -17.01 5.54
N VAL A 36 -11.91 -17.00 6.82
CA VAL A 36 -11.07 -16.43 7.88
C VAL A 36 -11.02 -17.43 9.01
N GLU A 37 -9.84 -17.70 9.52
CA GLU A 37 -9.63 -18.49 10.73
C GLU A 37 -8.54 -17.84 11.59
N GLY A 38 -8.62 -18.05 12.90
CA GLY A 38 -7.60 -17.49 13.78
C GLY A 38 -7.77 -17.86 15.24
N GLU A 39 -6.75 -17.47 16.01
CA GLU A 39 -6.70 -17.62 17.47
C GLU A 39 -6.08 -16.33 18.06
N GLY A 40 -6.80 -15.71 18.99
CA GLY A 40 -6.41 -14.45 19.63
C GLY A 40 -6.69 -13.22 18.78
N PHE A 41 -6.80 -12.06 19.46
CA PHE A 41 -7.08 -10.76 18.84
C PHE A 41 -5.98 -9.72 19.08
N ASP A 42 -4.93 -10.07 19.80
CA ASP A 42 -3.74 -9.22 19.94
C ASP A 42 -2.73 -9.57 18.84
N PHE A 43 -2.79 -8.86 17.73
CA PHE A 43 -1.91 -9.09 16.57
C PHE A 43 -0.42 -8.86 16.86
N PHE A 44 -0.08 -8.18 17.93
CA PHE A 44 1.32 -8.03 18.36
C PHE A 44 1.81 -9.22 19.21
N SER A 45 0.92 -10.07 19.65
CA SER A 45 1.28 -11.27 20.41
C SER A 45 1.84 -12.35 19.49
N PRO A 46 2.98 -12.97 19.82
CA PRO A 46 3.53 -14.08 19.03
C PRO A 46 2.66 -15.36 19.09
N ARG A 47 1.64 -15.38 19.95
CA ARG A 47 0.69 -16.48 20.09
C ARG A 47 -0.52 -16.33 19.17
N THR A 48 -0.76 -15.14 18.65
CA THR A 48 -1.88 -14.89 17.74
C THR A 48 -1.59 -15.56 16.40
N TYR A 49 -2.56 -16.29 15.94
CA TYR A 49 -2.64 -16.87 14.61
C TYR A 49 -3.83 -16.25 13.86
N PHE A 50 -3.61 -15.91 12.62
CA PHE A 50 -4.65 -15.42 11.73
C PHE A 50 -4.36 -15.90 10.31
N ASN A 51 -5.38 -16.39 9.63
CA ASN A 51 -5.34 -16.70 8.21
C ASN A 51 -6.63 -16.23 7.56
N ALA A 52 -6.52 -15.53 6.45
CA ALA A 52 -7.65 -15.10 5.63
C ALA A 52 -7.33 -15.37 4.16
N GLU A 53 -8.25 -16.01 3.48
CA GLU A 53 -8.20 -16.25 2.04
C GLU A 53 -9.52 -15.85 1.41
N GLY A 54 -9.47 -15.22 0.26
CA GLY A 54 -10.69 -14.86 -0.40
C GLY A 54 -10.48 -14.28 -1.79
N GLY A 55 -11.60 -13.99 -2.42
CA GLY A 55 -11.60 -13.37 -3.72
C GLY A 55 -12.90 -12.65 -4.02
N ILE A 56 -12.79 -11.66 -4.87
CA ILE A 56 -13.92 -10.93 -5.42
C ILE A 56 -14.06 -11.37 -6.87
N ASP A 57 -15.06 -12.20 -7.13
CA ASP A 57 -15.36 -12.67 -8.48
C ASP A 57 -15.95 -11.55 -9.34
N ARG A 58 -16.76 -10.68 -8.70
CA ARG A 58 -17.38 -9.52 -9.34
C ARG A 58 -17.70 -8.45 -8.31
N PHE A 59 -17.31 -7.23 -8.61
CA PHE A 59 -17.69 -6.03 -7.86
C PHE A 59 -18.03 -4.90 -8.83
N HIS A 60 -19.24 -4.38 -8.72
CA HIS A 60 -19.72 -3.29 -9.55
C HIS A 60 -19.88 -2.03 -8.70
N TYR A 61 -19.07 -1.03 -9.00
CA TYR A 61 -19.07 0.27 -8.34
C TYR A 61 -19.12 1.39 -9.39
N GLY A 62 -20.24 2.12 -9.45
CA GLY A 62 -20.45 3.13 -10.47
C GLY A 62 -20.38 2.54 -11.89
N SER A 63 -19.45 3.03 -12.67
CA SER A 63 -19.12 2.51 -14.00
C SER A 63 -18.02 1.42 -13.98
N TYR A 64 -17.49 1.08 -12.81
CA TYR A 64 -16.38 0.13 -12.67
C TYR A 64 -16.87 -1.28 -12.46
N HIS A 65 -16.38 -2.19 -13.27
CA HIS A 65 -16.59 -3.62 -13.13
C HIS A 65 -15.27 -4.30 -12.77
N LEU A 66 -15.04 -4.48 -11.47
CA LEU A 66 -13.85 -5.15 -10.99
C LEU A 66 -14.11 -6.65 -10.89
N THR A 67 -13.21 -7.45 -11.44
CA THR A 67 -13.29 -8.90 -11.46
C THR A 67 -11.92 -9.52 -11.23
N GLY A 68 -11.89 -10.78 -10.83
CA GLY A 68 -10.65 -11.55 -10.76
C GLY A 68 -9.68 -11.03 -9.70
N ILE A 69 -10.21 -10.62 -8.53
CA ILE A 69 -9.39 -10.23 -7.38
C ILE A 69 -9.26 -11.42 -6.45
N SER A 70 -8.05 -11.79 -6.10
CA SER A 70 -7.74 -12.76 -5.07
C SER A 70 -6.84 -12.15 -4.01
N LEU A 71 -7.08 -12.49 -2.76
CA LEU A 71 -6.31 -12.02 -1.63
C LEU A 71 -6.07 -13.17 -0.64
N ALA A 72 -4.91 -13.15 -0.02
CA ALA A 72 -4.61 -13.98 1.13
C ALA A 72 -3.78 -13.16 2.11
N ALA A 73 -4.00 -13.37 3.40
CA ALA A 73 -3.23 -12.75 4.46
C ALA A 73 -3.09 -13.71 5.64
N GLY A 74 -1.92 -13.74 6.24
CA GLY A 74 -1.64 -14.58 7.39
C GLY A 74 -0.72 -13.91 8.39
N LEU A 75 -0.91 -14.30 9.66
CA LEU A 75 -0.04 -13.94 10.78
C LEU A 75 0.22 -15.19 11.59
N GLU A 76 1.47 -15.56 11.72
CA GLU A 76 1.90 -16.67 12.59
C GLU A 76 3.26 -16.32 13.21
N LYS A 77 3.37 -16.48 14.54
CA LYS A 77 4.62 -16.24 15.28
C LYS A 77 5.22 -14.87 14.98
N SER A 78 4.36 -13.84 14.96
CA SER A 78 4.72 -12.45 14.61
C SER A 78 5.20 -12.23 13.16
N LYS A 79 5.09 -13.21 12.29
CA LYS A 79 5.36 -13.05 10.86
C LYS A 79 4.06 -12.81 10.12
N VAL A 80 4.04 -11.73 9.36
CA VAL A 80 2.92 -11.36 8.48
C VAL A 80 3.30 -11.74 7.06
N HIS A 81 2.37 -12.33 6.34
CA HIS A 81 2.43 -12.44 4.90
C HIS A 81 1.08 -12.06 4.30
N ALA A 82 1.10 -11.38 3.19
CA ALA A 82 -0.12 -11.08 2.44
C ALA A 82 0.16 -11.13 0.95
N SER A 83 -0.84 -11.50 0.19
CA SER A 83 -0.79 -11.46 -1.26
C SER A 83 -2.09 -10.93 -1.83
N LEU A 84 -1.96 -10.17 -2.91
CA LEU A 84 -3.06 -9.67 -3.72
C LEU A 84 -2.74 -9.98 -5.18
N ALA A 85 -3.70 -10.54 -5.89
CA ALA A 85 -3.62 -10.62 -7.34
C ALA A 85 -4.93 -10.11 -7.94
N VAL A 86 -4.80 -9.29 -8.97
CA VAL A 86 -5.91 -8.82 -9.79
C VAL A 86 -5.56 -9.10 -11.22
N LYS A 87 -6.42 -9.81 -11.93
CA LYS A 87 -6.22 -10.09 -13.35
C LYS A 87 -7.51 -9.99 -14.11
N ASN A 88 -7.63 -8.94 -14.88
CA ASN A 88 -8.73 -8.69 -15.81
C ASN A 88 -8.24 -7.88 -17.02
N TRP A 89 -9.14 -7.40 -17.85
CA TRP A 89 -8.78 -6.65 -19.05
C TRP A 89 -8.26 -5.23 -18.79
N THR A 90 -8.55 -4.64 -17.60
CA THR A 90 -8.09 -3.30 -17.23
C THR A 90 -6.80 -3.31 -16.45
N MET A 91 -6.51 -4.42 -15.72
CA MET A 91 -5.33 -4.52 -14.89
C MET A 91 -4.84 -5.95 -14.71
N ASP A 92 -3.53 -6.10 -14.63
CA ASP A 92 -2.83 -7.31 -14.20
C ASP A 92 -1.79 -6.90 -13.16
N ILE A 93 -2.11 -7.14 -11.88
CA ILE A 93 -1.33 -6.70 -10.73
C ILE A 93 -1.14 -7.88 -9.79
N LYS A 94 0.08 -8.05 -9.31
CA LYS A 94 0.40 -8.98 -8.21
C LYS A 94 1.16 -8.23 -7.13
N ALA A 95 0.79 -8.41 -5.89
CA ALA A 95 1.48 -7.85 -4.75
C ALA A 95 1.73 -8.91 -3.68
N HIS A 96 2.88 -8.84 -3.04
CA HIS A 96 3.27 -9.67 -1.91
C HIS A 96 3.87 -8.79 -0.83
N LEU A 97 3.44 -9.02 0.39
CA LEU A 97 3.97 -8.39 1.60
C LEU A 97 4.46 -9.48 2.54
N ASP A 98 5.71 -9.39 2.93
CA ASP A 98 6.29 -10.15 4.03
C ASP A 98 6.73 -9.19 5.12
N GLY A 99 6.51 -9.55 6.38
CA GLY A 99 6.82 -8.65 7.47
C GLY A 99 6.89 -9.29 8.84
N ILE A 100 7.23 -8.45 9.80
CA ILE A 100 7.26 -8.76 11.23
C ILE A 100 6.34 -7.79 11.95
N LEU A 101 5.53 -8.31 12.85
CA LEU A 101 4.61 -7.54 13.68
C LEU A 101 4.82 -7.91 15.14
N LYS A 102 5.64 -7.12 15.84
CA LYS A 102 5.92 -7.25 17.28
C LYS A 102 5.73 -5.91 17.98
N PRO A 103 5.48 -5.90 19.30
CA PRO A 103 5.57 -4.66 20.05
C PRO A 103 6.93 -3.98 19.80
N HIS A 104 6.93 -2.74 19.34
CA HIS A 104 8.14 -1.94 19.07
C HIS A 104 9.09 -2.47 17.98
N ASP A 105 8.63 -3.40 17.13
CA ASP A 105 9.39 -3.91 15.99
C ASP A 105 8.40 -4.32 14.88
N VAL A 106 8.07 -3.37 14.04
CA VAL A 106 7.23 -3.58 12.86
C VAL A 106 8.10 -3.35 11.63
N SER A 107 8.10 -4.31 10.73
CA SER A 107 8.81 -4.18 9.46
C SER A 107 8.11 -4.95 8.35
N GLY A 108 8.32 -4.53 7.12
CA GLY A 108 7.77 -5.22 5.97
C GLY A 108 8.50 -4.90 4.68
N ASP A 109 8.39 -5.84 3.76
CA ASP A 109 8.86 -5.77 2.37
C ASP A 109 7.64 -6.04 1.48
N LEU A 110 7.16 -5.01 0.80
CA LEU A 110 6.09 -5.08 -0.19
C LEU A 110 6.71 -5.09 -1.57
N LYS A 111 6.38 -6.09 -2.35
CA LYS A 111 6.71 -6.17 -3.79
C LYS A 111 5.44 -6.18 -4.60
N MET A 112 5.39 -5.35 -5.62
CA MET A 112 4.23 -5.26 -6.51
C MET A 112 4.69 -5.27 -7.96
N ASP A 113 4.11 -6.17 -8.71
CA ASP A 113 4.24 -6.31 -10.15
C ASP A 113 2.98 -5.78 -10.82
N VAL A 114 3.10 -4.70 -11.56
CA VAL A 114 2.04 -4.15 -12.40
C VAL A 114 2.41 -4.48 -13.85
N ALA A 115 1.93 -5.61 -14.34
CA ALA A 115 2.17 -6.00 -15.72
C ALA A 115 1.33 -5.16 -16.69
N HIS A 116 0.16 -4.73 -16.25
CA HIS A 116 -0.73 -3.87 -17.02
C HIS A 116 -1.67 -3.09 -16.10
N LEU A 117 -1.84 -1.80 -16.38
CA LEU A 117 -2.84 -0.94 -15.76
C LEU A 117 -3.34 0.08 -16.77
N ASP A 118 -4.62 -0.01 -17.13
CA ASP A 118 -5.29 0.90 -18.08
C ASP A 118 -6.08 1.96 -17.32
N TRP A 119 -5.49 3.15 -17.21
CA TRP A 119 -6.05 4.28 -16.48
C TRP A 119 -7.28 4.88 -17.18
N GLN A 120 -7.34 4.77 -18.52
CA GLN A 120 -8.51 5.23 -19.27
C GLN A 120 -9.69 4.28 -19.05
N ALA A 121 -9.46 2.99 -19.10
CA ALA A 121 -10.48 1.99 -18.83
C ALA A 121 -11.00 2.03 -17.39
N LEU A 122 -10.19 2.53 -16.45
CA LEU A 122 -10.58 2.83 -15.08
C LEU A 122 -11.24 4.22 -14.91
N HIS A 123 -11.48 4.95 -15.99
CA HIS A 123 -12.03 6.30 -16.00
C HIS A 123 -11.27 7.33 -15.14
N LEU A 124 -9.99 7.08 -14.92
CA LEU A 124 -9.08 7.99 -14.20
C LEU A 124 -8.37 8.96 -15.13
N MET A 125 -8.40 8.69 -16.42
CA MET A 125 -7.83 9.52 -17.49
C MET A 125 -8.78 9.56 -18.69
N ASP A 126 -8.92 10.71 -19.33
CA ASP A 126 -9.79 10.88 -20.50
C ASP A 126 -9.17 10.32 -21.79
N THR A 127 -7.85 10.20 -21.82
CA THR A 127 -7.10 9.71 -22.98
C THR A 127 -6.38 8.41 -22.64
N ARG A 128 -6.00 7.67 -23.69
CA ARG A 128 -5.24 6.43 -23.55
C ARG A 128 -3.99 6.65 -22.70
N PHE A 129 -3.96 6.01 -21.55
CA PHE A 129 -2.83 6.02 -20.64
C PHE A 129 -2.74 4.67 -19.96
N GLN A 130 -1.69 3.92 -20.25
CA GLN A 130 -1.46 2.60 -19.69
C GLN A 130 -0.06 2.55 -19.09
N THR A 131 0.10 1.84 -17.99
CA THR A 131 1.39 1.68 -17.31
C THR A 131 1.69 0.24 -16.98
N SER A 132 2.98 -0.07 -16.94
CA SER A 132 3.51 -1.28 -16.33
C SER A 132 4.77 -0.93 -15.55
N GLN A 133 4.98 -1.51 -14.36
CA GLN A 133 6.14 -1.27 -13.52
C GLN A 133 6.29 -2.31 -12.43
N HIS A 134 7.51 -2.39 -11.86
CA HIS A 134 7.77 -3.06 -10.60
C HIS A 134 7.89 -2.03 -9.49
N LEU A 135 7.24 -2.27 -8.37
CA LEU A 135 7.28 -1.44 -7.18
C LEU A 135 7.79 -2.27 -6.00
N GLY A 136 8.74 -1.74 -5.26
CA GLY A 136 9.22 -2.28 -4.00
C GLY A 136 9.07 -1.23 -2.91
N VAL A 137 8.60 -1.63 -1.73
CA VAL A 137 8.55 -0.76 -0.55
C VAL A 137 9.01 -1.55 0.66
N ARG A 138 10.09 -1.10 1.28
CA ARG A 138 10.55 -1.59 2.58
C ARG A 138 10.26 -0.57 3.66
N PHE A 139 9.73 -1.01 4.77
CA PHE A 139 9.47 -0.13 5.91
C PHE A 139 9.85 -0.80 7.21
N SER A 140 10.22 0.01 8.17
CA SER A 140 10.45 -0.42 9.55
C SER A 140 10.12 0.68 10.54
N SER A 141 9.66 0.28 11.74
CA SER A 141 9.31 1.20 12.82
C SER A 141 9.41 0.53 14.17
N ASP A 142 9.84 1.28 15.19
CA ASP A 142 9.70 0.88 16.58
C ASP A 142 8.37 1.35 17.20
N LEU A 143 7.45 1.90 16.39
CA LEU A 143 6.16 2.51 16.78
C LEU A 143 6.32 3.64 17.81
N ARG A 144 7.50 4.25 17.89
CA ARG A 144 7.81 5.35 18.83
C ARG A 144 8.48 6.50 18.10
N LYS A 145 9.78 6.38 17.82
CA LYS A 145 10.59 7.48 17.26
C LYS A 145 11.47 7.06 16.08
N ARG A 146 11.50 5.78 15.74
CA ARG A 146 12.27 5.29 14.61
C ARG A 146 11.33 4.83 13.51
N TYR A 147 11.44 5.47 12.36
CA TYR A 147 10.72 5.15 11.15
C TYR A 147 11.67 5.14 9.97
N ALA A 148 11.59 4.16 9.13
CA ALA A 148 12.30 4.11 7.88
C ALA A 148 11.39 3.58 6.79
N VAL A 149 11.44 4.18 5.61
CA VAL A 149 10.74 3.75 4.41
C VAL A 149 11.69 3.92 3.24
N GLU A 150 11.82 2.87 2.44
CA GLU A 150 12.48 2.89 1.14
C GLU A 150 11.50 2.41 0.09
N ALA A 151 11.37 3.15 -0.99
CA ALA A 151 10.52 2.78 -2.11
C ALA A 151 11.30 2.83 -3.41
N GLU A 152 11.06 1.86 -4.27
CA GLU A 152 11.63 1.80 -5.60
C GLU A 152 10.55 1.54 -6.65
N MET A 153 10.71 2.17 -7.81
CA MET A 153 9.95 1.89 -9.01
C MET A 153 10.94 1.63 -10.14
N THR A 154 10.86 0.46 -10.72
CA THR A 154 11.76 0.04 -11.80
C THR A 154 11.00 -0.48 -13.00
N ASN A 155 11.67 -0.50 -14.16
CA ASN A 155 11.10 -1.01 -15.42
C ASN A 155 9.77 -0.37 -15.82
N ALA A 156 9.59 0.92 -15.49
CA ALA A 156 8.33 1.60 -15.77
C ALA A 156 8.19 1.94 -17.25
N THR A 157 7.08 1.46 -17.82
CA THR A 157 6.67 1.75 -19.20
C THR A 157 5.35 2.50 -19.18
N ILE A 158 5.27 3.55 -19.95
CA ILE A 158 4.10 4.41 -20.12
C ILE A 158 3.69 4.35 -21.58
N VAL A 159 2.45 3.96 -21.85
CA VAL A 159 1.85 3.92 -23.19
C VAL A 159 0.75 4.96 -23.26
N THR A 160 0.89 5.90 -24.16
CA THR A 160 -0.11 6.92 -24.47
C THR A 160 -0.65 6.74 -25.87
N ALA A 161 -1.64 7.53 -26.27
CA ALA A 161 -2.16 7.54 -27.65
C ALA A 161 -1.08 7.90 -28.69
N LYS A 162 -0.02 8.62 -28.30
CA LYS A 162 1.00 9.15 -29.20
C LYS A 162 2.32 8.35 -29.17
N ARG A 163 2.69 7.77 -28.05
CA ARG A 163 4.00 7.12 -27.89
C ARG A 163 4.03 6.12 -26.73
N THR A 164 5.00 5.22 -26.79
CA THR A 164 5.46 4.41 -25.68
C THR A 164 6.77 5.01 -25.16
N SER A 165 6.90 5.14 -23.86
CA SER A 165 8.07 5.68 -23.17
C SER A 165 8.48 4.76 -22.03
N HIS A 166 9.79 4.65 -21.80
CA HIS A 166 10.34 3.98 -20.63
C HIS A 166 10.84 5.05 -19.65
N SER A 167 10.35 4.98 -18.41
CA SER A 167 10.83 5.87 -17.37
C SER A 167 12.17 5.40 -16.82
N LYS A 168 12.97 6.32 -16.30
CA LYS A 168 14.11 5.99 -15.45
C LYS A 168 13.63 5.40 -14.14
N ASP A 169 14.45 4.53 -13.57
CA ASP A 169 14.17 3.99 -12.25
C ASP A 169 14.12 5.10 -11.21
N LEU A 170 13.21 4.97 -10.26
CA LEU A 170 12.99 5.91 -9.17
C LEU A 170 13.24 5.22 -7.84
N PHE A 171 14.05 5.85 -7.00
CA PHE A 171 14.32 5.40 -5.63
C PHE A 171 14.07 6.56 -4.66
N VAL A 172 13.29 6.28 -3.63
CA VAL A 172 12.96 7.23 -2.57
C VAL A 172 13.25 6.58 -1.24
N GLY A 173 13.91 7.29 -0.36
CA GLY A 173 14.13 6.84 0.99
C GLY A 173 13.89 7.94 2.00
N PHE A 174 13.35 7.56 3.12
CA PHE A 174 13.15 8.41 4.28
C PHE A 174 13.46 7.60 5.54
N SER A 175 14.24 8.17 6.42
CA SER A 175 14.42 7.61 7.75
C SER A 175 14.48 8.71 8.80
N THR A 176 13.91 8.44 9.95
CA THR A 176 13.99 9.31 11.10
C THR A 176 14.20 8.50 12.37
N SER A 177 15.01 9.03 13.26
CA SER A 177 15.29 8.47 14.56
C SER A 177 15.32 9.60 15.59
N ARG A 178 15.65 9.29 16.83
CA ARG A 178 15.83 10.31 17.88
C ARG A 178 16.88 11.35 17.50
N ASP A 179 17.95 10.92 16.85
CA ASP A 179 19.18 11.70 16.69
C ASP A 179 19.42 12.17 15.25
N SER A 180 18.70 11.61 14.29
CA SER A 180 18.91 11.92 12.87
C SER A 180 17.64 11.74 12.04
N THR A 181 17.56 12.52 10.97
CA THR A 181 16.58 12.35 9.88
C THR A 181 17.32 12.45 8.56
N SER A 182 17.03 11.54 7.65
CA SER A 182 17.54 11.56 6.29
C SER A 182 16.43 11.27 5.28
N ALA A 183 16.55 11.85 4.10
CA ALA A 183 15.71 11.57 2.96
C ALA A 183 16.53 11.61 1.68
N TYR A 184 16.19 10.79 0.71
CA TYR A 184 16.78 10.86 -0.62
C TYR A 184 15.76 10.60 -1.72
N LEU A 185 16.02 11.16 -2.89
CA LEU A 185 15.29 10.93 -4.13
C LEU A 185 16.29 10.77 -5.26
N ARG A 186 16.26 9.63 -5.95
CA ARG A 186 17.09 9.36 -7.12
C ARG A 186 16.21 8.98 -8.30
N ALA A 187 16.41 9.65 -9.44
CA ALA A 187 15.67 9.39 -10.66
C ALA A 187 16.52 9.73 -11.88
N GLY A 188 17.12 8.75 -12.52
CA GLY A 188 18.07 8.98 -13.62
C GLY A 188 19.27 9.81 -13.17
N ASP A 189 19.42 11.01 -13.72
CA ASP A 189 20.51 11.92 -13.39
C ASP A 189 20.21 12.82 -12.17
N LEU A 190 18.99 12.77 -11.64
CA LEU A 190 18.60 13.49 -10.44
C LEU A 190 19.00 12.68 -9.20
N ASP A 191 19.80 13.27 -8.32
CA ASP A 191 20.13 12.75 -7.00
C ASP A 191 19.99 13.88 -5.98
N LEU A 192 18.96 13.77 -5.14
CA LEU A 192 18.70 14.72 -4.06
C LEU A 192 18.83 13.98 -2.74
N SER A 193 19.53 14.58 -1.79
CA SER A 193 19.65 14.07 -0.43
C SER A 193 19.44 15.18 0.59
N LEU A 194 18.80 14.86 1.69
CA LEU A 194 18.61 15.72 2.84
C LEU A 194 19.04 14.96 4.10
N GLU A 195 19.88 15.61 4.90
CA GLU A 195 20.28 15.08 6.20
C GLU A 195 20.09 16.14 7.27
N GLY A 196 19.61 15.74 8.43
CA GLY A 196 19.37 16.61 9.56
C GLY A 196 19.62 15.92 10.89
N ALA A 197 20.18 16.66 11.85
CA ALA A 197 20.33 16.20 13.21
C ALA A 197 19.00 16.35 13.97
N GLY A 198 18.52 15.25 14.57
CA GLY A 198 17.31 15.17 15.35
C GLY A 198 16.13 14.52 14.62
N HIS A 199 15.07 14.28 15.37
CA HIS A 199 13.84 13.70 14.84
C HIS A 199 13.10 14.68 13.92
N ILE A 200 12.34 14.18 12.95
CA ILE A 200 11.62 14.98 11.93
C ILE A 200 10.76 16.10 12.57
N GLU A 201 10.09 15.83 13.69
CA GLU A 201 9.29 16.84 14.39
C GLU A 201 10.12 18.04 14.85
N SER A 202 11.37 17.81 15.28
CA SER A 202 12.27 18.89 15.70
C SER A 202 12.86 19.66 14.51
N ILE A 203 12.99 19.00 13.36
CA ILE A 203 13.50 19.61 12.12
C ILE A 203 12.41 20.48 11.50
N SER A 204 11.17 19.96 11.39
CA SER A 204 10.04 20.73 10.86
C SER A 204 9.75 21.98 11.67
N GLY A 205 9.73 21.88 13.00
CA GLY A 205 9.57 23.05 13.86
C GLY A 205 10.66 24.12 13.73
N ARG A 206 11.93 23.70 13.48
CA ARG A 206 13.03 24.66 13.19
C ARG A 206 12.88 25.28 11.79
N ALA A 207 12.46 24.50 10.80
CA ALA A 207 12.23 24.99 9.45
C ALA A 207 11.09 26.02 9.42
N GLU A 208 9.98 25.79 10.14
CA GLU A 208 8.88 26.74 10.27
C GLU A 208 9.33 28.05 10.94
N MET A 209 10.12 27.96 12.03
CA MET A 209 10.68 29.14 12.68
C MET A 209 11.62 29.94 11.76
N LEU A 210 12.43 29.27 10.97
CA LEU A 210 13.30 29.93 9.98
C LEU A 210 12.50 30.61 8.88
N MET A 211 11.50 29.93 8.32
CA MET A 211 10.61 30.49 7.31
C MET A 211 9.87 31.73 7.86
N LYS A 212 9.37 31.67 9.07
CA LYS A 212 8.72 32.82 9.74
C LYS A 212 9.67 33.99 9.89
N LYS A 213 10.91 33.77 10.38
CA LYS A 213 11.92 34.83 10.49
C LYS A 213 12.30 35.43 9.14
N LEU A 214 12.42 34.62 8.10
CA LEU A 214 12.73 35.10 6.74
C LEU A 214 11.57 35.97 6.21
N THR A 215 10.33 35.56 6.43
CA THR A 215 9.14 36.33 6.01
C THR A 215 9.02 37.66 6.78
N GLU A 216 9.37 37.66 8.09
CA GLU A 216 9.39 38.88 8.90
C GLU A 216 10.51 39.86 8.51
N GLN A 217 11.60 39.41 7.90
CA GLN A 217 12.69 40.27 7.44
C GLN A 217 12.45 40.84 6.02
N TRP A 218 11.48 40.30 5.28
CA TRP A 218 11.18 40.74 3.90
C TRP A 218 9.94 41.66 3.82
N ASN A 219 9.25 41.85 4.92
CA ASN A 219 8.18 42.85 5.13
C ASN A 219 8.68 44.03 5.94
#